data_b99b53074aa366e709d8a2a6455d383a
#
_entry.id   b99b53074aa366e709d8a2a6455d383a
#
_cell.length_a   1.000
_cell.length_b   1.000
_cell.length_c   1.000
_cell.angle_alpha   90.00
_cell.angle_beta   90.00
_cell.angle_gamma   90.00
#
_symmetry.space_group_name_H-M   'P 1'
#
loop_
_entity.id
_entity.type
_entity.pdbx_description
1 polymer ?
#
loop_
_entity_poly.entity_id
_entity_poly.type
_entity_poly.pdbx_seq_one_letter_code
_entity_poly.pdbx_strand_id
1 'polypeptide(L)'
;EVSLHMDTSRILTVIAYVPLLDEEFPTRIELGGKVRQPNLEVLRAELDREKKRLAELKAAKGGEDKAMLAKLDALASSPLVQGLDRALANQGADFDALLKADRELLEFKIQLDDIAELIEWPASVKEADGWLNDLEALVAQQGSIEEKTRAKSLREQVRIIIEDKNADRLRKKMEEISDVYSSILYRQSTFWEGHFNALAESAPQMRETARAEALIRQGRACLDSDNLAELKNVVFQLQDLLPRKVVERAQRGYGSTLVC
;
A
#
# COMPACT_ATOMS: atom_id res chain seq x y z
N GLU A 1 7.79 -17.41 4.44
CA GLU A 1 9.01 -16.92 5.12
C GLU A 1 10.09 -16.64 4.11
N VAL A 2 10.91 -15.60 4.36
CA VAL A 2 12.05 -15.26 3.51
C VAL A 2 13.30 -15.26 4.37
N SER A 3 14.25 -16.13 4.03
CA SER A 3 15.56 -16.21 4.68
C SER A 3 16.62 -15.59 3.77
N LEU A 4 17.46 -14.74 4.35
CA LEU A 4 18.58 -14.09 3.68
C LEU A 4 19.89 -14.63 4.25
N HIS A 5 20.71 -15.21 3.41
CA HIS A 5 22.04 -15.70 3.80
C HIS A 5 23.11 -15.09 2.90
N MET A 6 24.10 -14.42 3.49
CA MET A 6 25.22 -13.84 2.76
C MET A 6 26.51 -14.58 3.12
N ASP A 7 27.20 -15.09 2.12
CA ASP A 7 28.49 -15.75 2.30
C ASP A 7 29.68 -14.76 2.33
N THR A 8 30.87 -15.29 2.61
CA THR A 8 32.10 -14.50 2.63
C THR A 8 32.50 -13.92 1.28
N SER A 9 31.94 -14.47 0.18
CA SER A 9 32.13 -14.00 -1.19
C SER A 9 31.12 -12.91 -1.60
N ARG A 10 30.29 -12.45 -0.64
CA ARG A 10 29.21 -11.48 -0.85
C ARG A 10 28.12 -11.95 -1.82
N ILE A 11 27.91 -13.26 -1.90
CA ILE A 11 26.76 -13.82 -2.58
C ILE A 11 25.62 -13.87 -1.59
N LEU A 12 24.52 -13.18 -1.93
CA LEU A 12 23.29 -13.20 -1.16
C LEU A 12 22.39 -14.31 -1.70
N THR A 13 22.13 -15.32 -0.87
CA THR A 13 21.12 -16.33 -1.15
C THR A 13 19.82 -15.94 -0.46
N VAL A 14 18.78 -15.76 -1.24
CA VAL A 14 17.41 -15.50 -0.76
C VAL A 14 16.64 -16.80 -0.91
N ILE A 15 16.08 -17.31 0.17
CA ILE A 15 15.23 -18.49 0.16
C ILE A 15 13.83 -18.04 0.58
N ALA A 16 12.88 -18.12 -0.34
CA ALA A 16 11.47 -17.90 -0.04
C ALA A 16 10.80 -19.25 0.22
N TYR A 17 10.35 -19.48 1.44
CA TYR A 17 9.54 -20.64 1.79
C TYR A 17 8.06 -20.29 1.72
N VAL A 18 7.29 -21.04 0.96
CA VAL A 18 5.83 -20.87 0.82
C VAL A 18 5.13 -22.01 1.58
N PRO A 19 4.60 -21.76 2.78
CA PRO A 19 4.00 -22.81 3.64
C PRO A 19 2.82 -23.55 2.98
N LEU A 20 2.10 -22.87 2.08
CA LEU A 20 0.96 -23.48 1.38
C LEU A 20 1.38 -24.58 0.38
N LEU A 21 2.59 -24.48 -0.17
CA LEU A 21 3.14 -25.40 -1.15
C LEU A 21 4.15 -26.37 -0.53
N ASP A 22 4.59 -26.10 0.69
CA ASP A 22 5.71 -26.76 1.36
C ASP A 22 6.99 -26.79 0.49
N GLU A 23 7.21 -25.68 -0.25
CA GLU A 23 8.31 -25.56 -1.21
C GLU A 23 9.20 -24.36 -0.87
N GLU A 24 10.51 -24.54 -1.11
CA GLU A 24 11.54 -23.51 -1.01
C GLU A 24 11.95 -23.04 -2.41
N PHE A 25 11.99 -21.71 -2.60
CA PHE A 25 12.43 -21.07 -3.84
C PHE A 25 13.76 -20.35 -3.60
N PRO A 26 14.90 -21.00 -3.79
CA PRO A 26 16.20 -20.35 -3.64
C PRO A 26 16.50 -19.46 -4.85
N THR A 27 16.89 -18.23 -4.58
CA THR A 27 17.40 -17.29 -5.57
C THR A 27 18.77 -16.79 -5.13
N ARG A 28 19.77 -16.89 -5.99
CA ARG A 28 21.12 -16.35 -5.75
C ARG A 28 21.26 -14.97 -6.38
N ILE A 29 21.69 -14.02 -5.57
CA ILE A 29 22.00 -12.68 -5.99
C ILE A 29 23.50 -12.45 -5.76
N GLU A 30 24.28 -12.39 -6.83
CA GLU A 30 25.68 -12.03 -6.74
C GLU A 30 25.81 -10.51 -6.54
N LEU A 31 26.07 -10.10 -5.31
CA LEU A 31 26.30 -8.70 -4.97
C LEU A 31 27.63 -8.15 -5.56
N GLY A 32 28.44 -9.03 -6.18
CA GLY A 32 29.66 -8.69 -6.89
C GLY A 32 29.49 -8.44 -8.39
N GLY A 33 28.28 -8.69 -8.94
CA GLY A 33 28.00 -8.50 -10.35
C GLY A 33 27.61 -7.07 -10.68
N LYS A 34 28.52 -6.36 -11.37
CA LYS A 34 28.38 -5.01 -11.93
C LYS A 34 27.77 -4.02 -10.94
N VAL A 35 28.61 -3.40 -10.13
CA VAL A 35 28.29 -2.12 -9.49
C VAL A 35 27.59 -1.30 -10.57
N ARG A 36 26.29 -1.03 -10.42
CA ARG A 36 25.53 -0.18 -11.34
C ARG A 36 26.31 1.12 -11.43
N GLN A 37 26.91 1.38 -12.60
CA GLN A 37 27.69 2.60 -12.75
C GLN A 37 26.73 3.76 -12.58
N PRO A 38 26.95 4.61 -11.57
CA PRO A 38 26.08 5.75 -11.34
C PRO A 38 26.10 6.62 -12.59
N ASN A 39 24.93 6.93 -13.11
CA ASN A 39 24.78 7.79 -14.29
C ASN A 39 24.37 9.18 -13.80
N LEU A 40 25.14 10.19 -14.19
CA LEU A 40 24.94 11.58 -13.80
C LEU A 40 23.52 12.08 -14.11
N GLU A 41 22.99 11.77 -15.30
CA GLU A 41 21.64 12.20 -15.70
C GLU A 41 20.55 11.53 -14.87
N VAL A 42 20.74 10.25 -14.54
CA VAL A 42 19.80 9.50 -13.68
C VAL A 42 19.81 10.09 -12.26
N LEU A 43 20.99 10.34 -11.70
CA LEU A 43 21.12 10.92 -10.36
C LEU A 43 20.51 12.32 -10.29
N ARG A 44 20.69 13.15 -11.33
CA ARG A 44 20.03 14.46 -11.43
C ARG A 44 18.52 14.34 -11.44
N ALA A 45 17.99 13.50 -12.31
CA ALA A 45 16.54 13.29 -12.41
C ALA A 45 15.93 12.76 -11.10
N GLU A 46 16.68 11.91 -10.39
CA GLU A 46 16.25 11.41 -9.07
C GLU A 46 16.30 12.51 -8.01
N LEU A 47 17.36 13.31 -7.95
CA LEU A 47 17.45 14.45 -7.03
C LEU A 47 16.34 15.46 -7.26
N ASP A 48 16.05 15.80 -8.51
CA ASP A 48 14.98 16.73 -8.87
C ASP A 48 13.59 16.17 -8.45
N ARG A 49 13.37 14.86 -8.60
CA ARG A 49 12.16 14.19 -8.14
C ARG A 49 11.99 14.30 -6.63
N GLU A 50 13.04 14.01 -5.86
CA GLU A 50 12.97 14.06 -4.41
C GLU A 50 12.83 15.51 -3.90
N LYS A 51 13.46 16.48 -4.55
CA LYS A 51 13.23 17.90 -4.23
C LYS A 51 11.80 18.34 -4.50
N LYS A 52 11.21 17.87 -5.61
CA LYS A 52 9.80 18.11 -5.91
C LYS A 52 8.90 17.50 -4.84
N ARG A 53 9.17 16.26 -4.44
CA ARG A 53 8.45 15.57 -3.35
C ARG A 53 8.56 16.34 -2.03
N LEU A 54 9.74 16.83 -1.68
CA LEU A 54 9.95 17.68 -0.50
C LEU A 54 9.13 18.97 -0.58
N ALA A 55 9.06 19.62 -1.74
CA ALA A 55 8.25 20.82 -1.95
C ALA A 55 6.74 20.51 -1.85
N GLU A 56 6.30 19.36 -2.36
CA GLU A 56 4.90 18.90 -2.24
C GLU A 56 4.53 18.62 -0.78
N LEU A 57 5.40 17.97 0.00
CA LEU A 57 5.20 17.76 1.44
C LEU A 57 5.10 19.08 2.22
N LYS A 58 5.93 20.07 1.89
CA LYS A 58 5.83 21.42 2.46
C LYS A 58 4.51 22.09 2.14
N ALA A 59 4.06 22.00 0.87
CA ALA A 59 2.82 22.61 0.42
C ALA A 59 1.58 21.96 1.05
N ALA A 60 1.58 20.64 1.16
CA ALA A 60 0.46 19.88 1.72
C ALA A 60 0.21 20.16 3.22
N LYS A 61 1.25 20.48 3.97
CA LYS A 61 1.18 20.75 5.43
C LYS A 61 1.38 22.22 5.81
N GLY A 62 1.41 23.11 4.83
CA GLY A 62 1.82 24.53 4.91
C GLY A 62 1.13 25.45 5.91
N GLY A 63 0.50 24.93 6.96
CA GLY A 63 -0.11 25.77 8.01
C GLY A 63 -0.35 25.06 9.33
N GLU A 64 -0.35 23.75 9.40
CA GLU A 64 -0.85 23.02 10.57
C GLU A 64 0.25 22.55 11.54
N ASP A 65 1.45 22.21 11.04
CA ASP A 65 2.54 21.71 11.88
C ASP A 65 3.88 22.42 11.62
N LYS A 66 4.12 23.50 12.39
CA LYS A 66 5.35 24.29 12.30
C LYS A 66 6.62 23.48 12.59
N ALA A 67 6.55 22.43 13.41
CA ALA A 67 7.69 21.60 13.73
C ALA A 67 8.11 20.73 12.55
N MET A 68 7.14 20.17 11.83
CA MET A 68 7.41 19.38 10.63
C MET A 68 7.91 20.26 9.48
N LEU A 69 7.33 21.47 9.30
CA LEU A 69 7.86 22.44 8.34
C LEU A 69 9.31 22.81 8.63
N ALA A 70 9.66 23.05 9.90
CA ALA A 70 11.04 23.34 10.27
C ALA A 70 12.00 22.18 9.96
N LYS A 71 11.58 20.91 10.13
CA LYS A 71 12.38 19.74 9.73
C LYS A 71 12.56 19.65 8.22
N LEU A 72 11.50 19.87 7.43
CA LEU A 72 11.58 19.90 5.98
C LEU A 72 12.45 21.05 5.46
N ASP A 73 12.40 22.23 6.10
CA ASP A 73 13.25 23.38 5.78
C ASP A 73 14.71 23.11 6.11
N ALA A 74 14.97 22.50 7.28
CA ALA A 74 16.30 22.10 7.68
C ALA A 74 16.91 21.07 6.72
N LEU A 75 16.11 20.08 6.28
CA LEU A 75 16.55 19.09 5.30
C LEU A 75 16.84 19.75 3.94
N ALA A 76 15.96 20.63 3.45
CA ALA A 76 16.15 21.34 2.18
C ALA A 76 17.40 22.21 2.13
N SER A 77 17.77 22.83 3.27
CA SER A 77 18.96 23.67 3.41
C SER A 77 20.18 22.93 3.94
N SER A 78 20.10 21.60 4.10
CA SER A 78 21.18 20.81 4.68
C SER A 78 22.44 20.81 3.83
N PRO A 79 23.63 20.65 4.45
CA PRO A 79 24.88 20.46 3.71
C PRO A 79 24.83 19.28 2.75
N LEU A 80 24.05 18.24 3.04
CA LEU A 80 23.82 17.07 2.21
C LEU A 80 23.21 17.46 0.87
N VAL A 81 22.09 18.18 0.88
CA VAL A 81 21.40 18.61 -0.36
C VAL A 81 22.24 19.61 -1.15
N GLN A 82 22.90 20.55 -0.46
CA GLN A 82 23.82 21.49 -1.12
C GLN A 82 25.05 20.80 -1.69
N GLY A 83 25.55 19.73 -1.05
CA GLY A 83 26.62 18.88 -1.55
C GLY A 83 26.23 18.16 -2.83
N LEU A 84 25.05 17.53 -2.84
CA LEU A 84 24.45 16.88 -3.99
C LEU A 84 24.29 17.84 -5.18
N ASP A 85 23.78 19.05 -4.94
CA ASP A 85 23.62 20.05 -5.99
C ASP A 85 24.94 20.39 -6.66
N ARG A 86 26.00 20.62 -5.86
CA ARG A 86 27.34 20.95 -6.35
C ARG A 86 27.99 19.78 -7.08
N ALA A 87 27.87 18.56 -6.52
CA ALA A 87 28.43 17.34 -7.12
C ALA A 87 27.79 17.01 -8.46
N LEU A 88 26.47 17.11 -8.53
CA LEU A 88 25.74 16.78 -9.76
C LEU A 88 25.68 17.93 -10.78
N ALA A 89 25.99 19.17 -10.41
CA ALA A 89 26.16 20.27 -11.38
C ALA A 89 27.40 20.10 -12.25
N ASN A 90 28.44 19.41 -11.74
CA ASN A 90 29.70 19.21 -12.44
C ASN A 90 29.55 18.13 -13.54
N GLN A 91 29.72 18.52 -14.80
CA GLN A 91 29.67 17.59 -15.97
C GLN A 91 30.91 16.69 -16.08
N GLY A 92 31.99 17.04 -15.41
CA GLY A 92 33.26 16.27 -15.39
C GLY A 92 33.43 15.44 -14.12
N ALA A 93 32.36 15.11 -13.39
CA ALA A 93 32.43 14.27 -12.21
C ALA A 93 33.00 12.89 -12.54
N ASP A 94 34.07 12.50 -11.85
CA ASP A 94 34.65 11.17 -11.97
C ASP A 94 33.73 10.11 -11.33
N PHE A 95 34.09 8.84 -11.53
CA PHE A 95 33.32 7.71 -11.01
C PHE A 95 33.15 7.75 -9.49
N ASP A 96 34.20 8.12 -8.76
CA ASP A 96 34.18 8.15 -7.29
C ASP A 96 33.27 9.27 -6.77
N ALA A 97 33.28 10.43 -7.43
CA ALA A 97 32.36 11.53 -7.13
C ALA A 97 30.90 11.15 -7.37
N LEU A 98 30.60 10.45 -8.47
CA LEU A 98 29.27 9.96 -8.77
C LEU A 98 28.82 8.88 -7.77
N LEU A 99 29.70 7.97 -7.36
CA LEU A 99 29.40 6.95 -6.37
C LEU A 99 29.12 7.58 -4.99
N LYS A 100 29.86 8.63 -4.64
CA LYS A 100 29.58 9.40 -3.43
C LYS A 100 28.25 10.10 -3.50
N ALA A 101 27.93 10.75 -4.62
CA ALA A 101 26.65 11.41 -4.82
C ALA A 101 25.46 10.42 -4.78
N ASP A 102 25.62 9.21 -5.31
CA ASP A 102 24.59 8.16 -5.23
C ASP A 102 24.30 7.77 -3.77
N ARG A 103 25.33 7.62 -2.93
CA ARG A 103 25.16 7.34 -1.49
C ARG A 103 24.51 8.51 -0.75
N GLU A 104 24.95 9.73 -1.03
CA GLU A 104 24.39 10.95 -0.42
C GLU A 104 22.92 11.14 -0.85
N LEU A 105 22.57 10.81 -2.08
CA LEU A 105 21.18 10.82 -2.57
C LEU A 105 20.31 9.78 -1.86
N LEU A 106 20.84 8.59 -1.61
CA LEU A 106 20.15 7.58 -0.81
C LEU A 106 19.91 8.07 0.62
N GLU A 107 20.90 8.70 1.24
CA GLU A 107 20.75 9.28 2.58
C GLU A 107 19.70 10.38 2.61
N PHE A 108 19.67 11.26 1.59
CA PHE A 108 18.63 12.28 1.46
C PHE A 108 17.22 11.66 1.33
N LYS A 109 17.07 10.59 0.55
CA LYS A 109 15.79 9.86 0.42
C LYS A 109 15.34 9.29 1.77
N ILE A 110 16.25 8.63 2.50
CA ILE A 110 15.94 8.06 3.83
C ILE A 110 15.47 9.16 4.79
N GLN A 111 16.19 10.28 4.88
CA GLN A 111 15.81 11.38 5.75
C GLN A 111 14.47 12.01 5.36
N LEU A 112 14.17 12.09 4.06
CA LEU A 112 12.88 12.59 3.56
C LEU A 112 11.75 11.60 3.86
N ASP A 113 11.99 10.30 3.71
CA ASP A 113 11.03 9.25 4.04
C ASP A 113 10.70 9.25 5.53
N ASP A 114 11.69 9.38 6.41
CA ASP A 114 11.49 9.47 7.86
C ASP A 114 10.59 10.67 8.25
N ILE A 115 10.79 11.83 7.59
CA ILE A 115 9.95 13.00 7.83
C ILE A 115 8.54 12.79 7.24
N ALA A 116 8.42 12.22 6.05
CA ALA A 116 7.14 11.93 5.42
C ALA A 116 6.30 10.97 6.29
N GLU A 117 6.92 9.93 6.84
CA GLU A 117 6.27 8.99 7.75
C GLU A 117 5.75 9.68 9.01
N LEU A 118 6.54 10.57 9.62
CA LEU A 118 6.09 11.36 10.77
C LEU A 118 4.90 12.27 10.44
N ILE A 119 4.85 12.81 9.22
CA ILE A 119 3.75 13.65 8.72
C ILE A 119 2.48 12.82 8.51
N GLU A 120 2.60 11.61 7.98
CA GLU A 120 1.49 10.72 7.65
C GLU A 120 0.96 9.96 8.88
N TRP A 121 1.80 9.78 9.91
CA TRP A 121 1.50 8.99 11.09
C TRP A 121 0.14 9.29 11.74
N PRO A 122 -0.26 10.56 12.02
CA PRO A 122 -1.56 10.83 12.64
C PRO A 122 -2.75 10.39 11.78
N ALA A 123 -2.61 10.48 10.45
CA ALA A 123 -3.63 10.02 9.52
C ALA A 123 -3.72 8.50 9.51
N SER A 124 -2.57 7.81 9.49
CA SER A 124 -2.51 6.35 9.54
C SER A 124 -3.10 5.78 10.84
N VAL A 125 -2.84 6.43 11.97
CA VAL A 125 -3.44 6.05 13.27
C VAL A 125 -4.96 6.22 13.23
N LYS A 126 -5.45 7.33 12.71
CA LYS A 126 -6.90 7.58 12.57
C LYS A 126 -7.55 6.57 11.65
N GLU A 127 -6.90 6.22 10.56
CA GLU A 127 -7.38 5.20 9.63
C GLU A 127 -7.45 3.82 10.30
N ALA A 128 -6.41 3.43 11.03
CA ALA A 128 -6.38 2.17 11.77
C ALA A 128 -7.49 2.09 12.83
N ASP A 129 -7.74 3.18 13.56
CA ASP A 129 -8.86 3.26 14.51
C ASP A 129 -10.22 3.16 13.80
N GLY A 130 -10.37 3.76 12.62
CA GLY A 130 -11.58 3.61 11.80
C GLY A 130 -11.83 2.15 11.43
N TRP A 131 -10.84 1.48 10.87
CA TRP A 131 -10.93 0.06 10.51
C TRP A 131 -11.24 -0.85 11.69
N LEU A 132 -10.66 -0.59 12.85
CA LEU A 132 -10.96 -1.34 14.07
C LEU A 132 -12.39 -1.13 14.55
N ASN A 133 -12.90 0.09 14.49
CA ASN A 133 -14.29 0.39 14.88
C ASN A 133 -15.27 -0.31 13.93
N ASP A 134 -15.01 -0.30 12.63
CA ASP A 134 -15.84 -0.98 11.63
C ASP A 134 -15.80 -2.50 11.83
N LEU A 135 -14.60 -3.08 12.09
CA LEU A 135 -14.47 -4.49 12.39
C LEU A 135 -15.26 -4.86 13.67
N GLU A 136 -15.12 -4.09 14.75
CA GLU A 136 -15.85 -4.34 16.00
C GLU A 136 -17.36 -4.25 15.83
N ALA A 137 -17.84 -3.27 15.05
CA ALA A 137 -19.26 -3.15 14.73
C ALA A 137 -19.75 -4.38 13.93
N LEU A 138 -19.00 -4.82 12.95
CA LEU A 138 -19.33 -5.99 12.12
C LEU A 138 -19.35 -7.28 12.96
N VAL A 139 -18.31 -7.53 13.77
CA VAL A 139 -18.26 -8.74 14.61
C VAL A 139 -19.29 -8.71 15.74
N ALA A 140 -19.69 -7.55 16.22
CA ALA A 140 -20.76 -7.45 17.20
C ALA A 140 -22.09 -7.98 16.65
N GLN A 141 -22.39 -7.68 15.39
CA GLN A 141 -23.63 -8.04 14.72
C GLN A 141 -23.61 -9.48 14.17
N GLN A 142 -22.50 -9.89 13.56
CA GLN A 142 -22.44 -11.08 12.69
C GLN A 142 -21.24 -11.98 12.96
N GLY A 143 -20.35 -11.59 13.88
CA GLY A 143 -19.13 -12.31 14.17
C GLY A 143 -19.32 -13.49 15.13
N SER A 144 -18.55 -14.56 14.92
CA SER A 144 -18.41 -15.66 15.87
C SER A 144 -17.72 -15.22 17.18
N ILE A 145 -17.72 -16.07 18.19
CA ILE A 145 -17.01 -15.83 19.44
C ILE A 145 -15.51 -15.67 19.20
N GLU A 146 -14.94 -16.46 18.29
CA GLU A 146 -13.53 -16.42 17.92
C GLU A 146 -13.18 -15.10 17.23
N GLU A 147 -14.02 -14.63 16.31
CA GLU A 147 -13.82 -13.36 15.60
C GLU A 147 -13.95 -12.15 16.54
N LYS A 148 -14.87 -12.20 17.50
CA LYS A 148 -14.96 -11.18 18.57
C LYS A 148 -13.70 -11.14 19.42
N THR A 149 -13.14 -12.31 19.74
CA THR A 149 -11.89 -12.41 20.49
C THR A 149 -10.71 -11.89 19.65
N ARG A 150 -10.68 -12.24 18.35
CA ARG A 150 -9.66 -11.78 17.41
C ARG A 150 -9.67 -10.26 17.25
N ALA A 151 -10.85 -9.66 17.08
CA ALA A 151 -10.99 -8.20 16.96
C ALA A 151 -10.45 -7.46 18.20
N LYS A 152 -10.75 -7.95 19.42
CA LYS A 152 -10.19 -7.41 20.66
C LYS A 152 -8.67 -7.53 20.72
N SER A 153 -8.12 -8.68 20.31
CA SER A 153 -6.67 -8.89 20.25
C SER A 153 -6.00 -7.95 19.25
N LEU A 154 -6.60 -7.74 18.07
CA LEU A 154 -6.11 -6.81 17.07
C LEU A 154 -6.08 -5.37 17.59
N ARG A 155 -7.12 -4.91 18.29
CA ARG A 155 -7.13 -3.58 18.91
C ARG A 155 -5.99 -3.40 19.90
N GLU A 156 -5.75 -4.37 20.76
CA GLU A 156 -4.65 -4.29 21.73
C GLU A 156 -3.29 -4.27 21.05
N GLN A 157 -3.10 -5.08 20.00
CA GLN A 157 -1.87 -5.10 19.22
C GLN A 157 -1.63 -3.75 18.49
N VAL A 158 -2.68 -3.17 17.90
CA VAL A 158 -2.59 -1.85 17.27
C VAL A 158 -2.24 -0.77 18.30
N ARG A 159 -2.82 -0.81 19.49
CA ARG A 159 -2.48 0.12 20.57
C ARG A 159 -0.98 0.09 20.89
N ILE A 160 -0.40 -1.10 21.05
CA ILE A 160 1.04 -1.27 21.31
C ILE A 160 1.88 -0.73 20.15
N ILE A 161 1.46 -1.02 18.90
CA ILE A 161 2.17 -0.54 17.71
C ILE A 161 2.14 0.99 17.61
N ILE A 162 1.03 1.62 18.00
CA ILE A 162 0.90 3.08 18.03
C ILE A 162 1.82 3.69 19.09
N GLU A 163 1.97 3.08 20.26
CA GLU A 163 2.90 3.50 21.30
C GLU A 163 4.35 3.41 20.81
N ASP A 164 4.70 2.34 20.09
CA ASP A 164 6.02 2.11 19.47
C ASP A 164 6.29 3.00 18.25
N LYS A 165 5.27 3.68 17.70
CA LYS A 165 5.32 4.51 16.49
C LYS A 165 5.93 3.78 15.28
N ASN A 166 5.55 2.54 15.06
CA ASN A 166 6.10 1.71 13.98
C ASN A 166 5.10 1.62 12.82
N ALA A 167 5.31 2.43 11.76
CA ALA A 167 4.40 2.53 10.62
C ALA A 167 4.32 1.23 9.80
N ASP A 168 5.42 0.52 9.62
CA ASP A 168 5.42 -0.75 8.87
C ASP A 168 4.62 -1.84 9.59
N ARG A 169 4.76 -1.92 10.92
CA ARG A 169 3.94 -2.85 11.71
C ARG A 169 2.48 -2.44 11.71
N LEU A 170 2.18 -1.14 11.74
CA LEU A 170 0.80 -0.64 11.66
C LEU A 170 0.16 -1.03 10.31
N ARG A 171 0.86 -0.81 9.20
CA ARG A 171 0.38 -1.18 7.86
C ARG A 171 0.06 -2.67 7.74
N LYS A 172 0.99 -3.54 8.17
CA LYS A 172 0.75 -5.00 8.19
C LYS A 172 -0.45 -5.37 9.06
N LYS A 173 -0.65 -4.66 10.17
CA LYS A 173 -1.77 -4.93 11.06
C LYS A 173 -3.10 -4.45 10.46
N MET A 174 -3.09 -3.36 9.70
CA MET A 174 -4.28 -2.91 8.95
C MET A 174 -4.67 -3.92 7.85
N GLU A 175 -3.69 -4.52 7.16
CA GLU A 175 -3.95 -5.62 6.22
C GLU A 175 -4.64 -6.80 6.93
N GLU A 176 -4.14 -7.21 8.11
CA GLU A 176 -4.75 -8.29 8.89
C GLU A 176 -6.19 -7.95 9.34
N ILE A 177 -6.44 -6.71 9.75
CA ILE A 177 -7.78 -6.22 10.10
C ILE A 177 -8.71 -6.30 8.88
N SER A 178 -8.24 -5.84 7.71
CA SER A 178 -8.96 -5.89 6.44
C SER A 178 -9.30 -7.33 6.04
N ASP A 179 -8.38 -8.27 6.22
CA ASP A 179 -8.61 -9.69 5.91
C ASP A 179 -9.71 -10.29 6.79
N VAL A 180 -9.66 -10.02 8.11
CA VAL A 180 -10.69 -10.49 9.03
C VAL A 180 -12.05 -9.86 8.69
N TYR A 181 -12.09 -8.55 8.45
CA TYR A 181 -13.28 -7.83 8.05
C TYR A 181 -13.90 -8.41 6.77
N SER A 182 -13.09 -8.58 5.73
CA SER A 182 -13.51 -9.12 4.45
C SER A 182 -14.01 -10.56 4.55
N SER A 183 -13.36 -11.39 5.37
CA SER A 183 -13.78 -12.79 5.59
C SER A 183 -15.19 -12.90 6.18
N ILE A 184 -15.56 -11.96 7.05
CA ILE A 184 -16.89 -11.89 7.65
C ILE A 184 -17.92 -11.39 6.61
N LEU A 185 -17.59 -10.32 5.88
CA LEU A 185 -18.48 -9.77 4.85
C LEU A 185 -18.79 -10.77 3.75
N TYR A 186 -17.76 -11.46 3.23
CA TYR A 186 -17.92 -12.39 2.11
C TYR A 186 -18.74 -13.63 2.42
N ARG A 187 -19.05 -13.88 3.69
CA ARG A 187 -20.02 -14.91 4.09
C ARG A 187 -21.48 -14.43 4.02
N GLN A 188 -21.71 -13.10 3.97
CA GLN A 188 -23.05 -12.53 4.00
C GLN A 188 -23.67 -12.51 2.59
N SER A 189 -24.88 -13.04 2.44
CA SER A 189 -25.64 -12.92 1.17
C SER A 189 -25.91 -11.46 0.84
N THR A 190 -26.31 -10.68 1.84
CA THR A 190 -26.65 -9.26 1.70
C THR A 190 -25.50 -8.42 1.15
N PHE A 191 -24.24 -8.77 1.47
CA PHE A 191 -23.07 -8.12 0.86
C PHE A 191 -23.04 -8.34 -0.66
N TRP A 192 -23.22 -9.58 -1.10
CA TRP A 192 -23.17 -9.92 -2.53
C TRP A 192 -24.38 -9.37 -3.29
N GLU A 193 -25.55 -9.33 -2.68
CA GLU A 193 -26.75 -8.69 -3.23
C GLU A 193 -26.52 -7.19 -3.43
N GLY A 194 -26.03 -6.48 -2.40
CA GLY A 194 -25.69 -5.06 -2.50
C GLY A 194 -24.63 -4.77 -3.54
N HIS A 195 -23.58 -5.61 -3.57
CA HIS A 195 -22.49 -5.46 -4.54
C HIS A 195 -22.96 -5.72 -5.99
N PHE A 196 -23.79 -6.72 -6.19
CA PHE A 196 -24.44 -6.98 -7.49
C PHE A 196 -25.31 -5.80 -7.95
N ASN A 197 -26.12 -5.23 -7.05
CA ASN A 197 -26.99 -4.11 -7.39
C ASN A 197 -26.18 -2.88 -7.79
N ALA A 198 -25.11 -2.55 -7.05
CA ALA A 198 -24.20 -1.44 -7.38
C ALA A 198 -23.52 -1.64 -8.75
N LEU A 199 -23.10 -2.87 -9.08
CA LEU A 199 -22.53 -3.18 -10.38
C LEU A 199 -23.59 -3.11 -11.49
N ALA A 200 -24.81 -3.56 -11.24
CA ALA A 200 -25.91 -3.46 -12.20
C ALA A 200 -26.26 -2.00 -12.55
N GLU A 201 -26.19 -1.08 -11.60
CA GLU A 201 -26.34 0.36 -11.82
C GLU A 201 -25.20 0.93 -12.67
N SER A 202 -24.00 0.36 -12.56
CA SER A 202 -22.81 0.76 -13.32
C SER A 202 -22.76 0.18 -14.74
N ALA A 203 -23.72 -0.66 -15.15
CA ALA A 203 -23.75 -1.33 -16.44
C ALA A 203 -23.57 -0.41 -17.67
N PRO A 204 -24.14 0.80 -17.73
CA PRO A 204 -23.94 1.72 -18.86
C PRO A 204 -22.48 2.15 -19.07
N GLN A 205 -21.64 2.00 -18.05
CA GLN A 205 -20.21 2.38 -18.08
C GLN A 205 -19.30 1.19 -18.41
N MET A 206 -19.85 -0.02 -18.52
CA MET A 206 -19.09 -1.24 -18.78
C MET A 206 -18.66 -1.36 -20.24
N ARG A 207 -17.53 -2.03 -20.48
CA ARG A 207 -16.91 -2.16 -21.81
C ARG A 207 -17.73 -2.98 -22.80
N GLU A 208 -18.50 -3.97 -22.31
CA GLU A 208 -19.29 -4.92 -23.11
C GLU A 208 -20.74 -4.89 -22.62
N THR A 209 -21.50 -3.87 -23.03
CA THR A 209 -22.85 -3.61 -22.52
C THR A 209 -23.81 -4.80 -22.69
N ALA A 210 -23.80 -5.46 -23.86
CA ALA A 210 -24.65 -6.62 -24.10
C ALA A 210 -24.34 -7.82 -23.19
N ARG A 211 -23.04 -8.03 -22.88
CA ARG A 211 -22.58 -9.05 -21.93
C ARG A 211 -22.96 -8.68 -20.50
N ALA A 212 -22.78 -7.41 -20.14
CA ALA A 212 -23.19 -6.90 -18.83
C ALA A 212 -24.70 -7.10 -18.59
N GLU A 213 -25.54 -6.77 -19.57
CA GLU A 213 -26.98 -6.99 -19.50
C GLU A 213 -27.35 -8.48 -19.35
N ALA A 214 -26.65 -9.38 -20.04
CA ALA A 214 -26.87 -10.81 -19.90
C ALA A 214 -26.51 -11.30 -18.49
N LEU A 215 -25.35 -10.86 -17.95
CA LEU A 215 -24.92 -11.16 -16.58
C LEU A 215 -25.87 -10.58 -15.53
N ILE A 216 -26.42 -9.39 -15.76
CA ILE A 216 -27.40 -8.79 -14.85
C ILE A 216 -28.71 -9.61 -14.82
N ARG A 217 -29.18 -10.09 -15.97
CA ARG A 217 -30.35 -11.00 -15.98
C ARG A 217 -30.08 -12.29 -15.23
N GLN A 218 -28.88 -12.88 -15.43
CA GLN A 218 -28.44 -14.07 -14.70
C GLN A 218 -28.37 -13.81 -13.19
N GLY A 219 -27.77 -12.70 -12.78
CA GLY A 219 -27.65 -12.33 -11.36
C GLY A 219 -29.00 -12.12 -10.68
N ARG A 220 -29.99 -11.53 -11.38
CA ARG A 220 -31.37 -11.41 -10.88
C ARG A 220 -32.01 -12.79 -10.67
N ALA A 221 -31.83 -13.70 -11.63
CA ALA A 221 -32.33 -15.07 -11.46
C ALA A 221 -31.64 -15.82 -10.30
N CYS A 222 -30.36 -15.52 -10.03
CA CYS A 222 -29.66 -16.04 -8.85
C CYS A 222 -30.24 -15.52 -7.54
N LEU A 223 -30.61 -14.23 -7.49
CA LEU A 223 -31.28 -13.64 -6.32
C LEU A 223 -32.66 -14.28 -6.09
N ASP A 224 -33.44 -14.44 -7.14
CA ASP A 224 -34.78 -15.08 -7.05
C ASP A 224 -34.72 -16.56 -6.60
N SER A 225 -33.61 -17.25 -6.88
CA SER A 225 -33.39 -18.65 -6.50
C SER A 225 -32.51 -18.88 -5.27
N ASP A 226 -32.10 -17.81 -4.58
CA ASP A 226 -31.16 -17.83 -3.43
C ASP A 226 -29.84 -18.57 -3.72
N ASN A 227 -29.37 -18.49 -4.99
CA ASN A 227 -28.13 -19.13 -5.43
C ASN A 227 -26.92 -18.20 -5.26
N LEU A 228 -26.44 -18.09 -4.01
CA LEU A 228 -25.32 -17.23 -3.66
C LEU A 228 -24.01 -17.59 -4.38
N ALA A 229 -23.76 -18.87 -4.63
CA ALA A 229 -22.52 -19.30 -5.30
C ALA A 229 -22.44 -18.77 -6.72
N GLU A 230 -23.54 -18.88 -7.47
CA GLU A 230 -23.61 -18.38 -8.85
C GLU A 230 -23.65 -16.85 -8.88
N LEU A 231 -24.34 -16.20 -7.91
CA LEU A 231 -24.34 -14.75 -7.79
C LEU A 231 -22.92 -14.19 -7.63
N LYS A 232 -22.07 -14.82 -6.81
CA LYS A 232 -20.65 -14.45 -6.68
C LYS A 232 -19.90 -14.51 -8.01
N ASN A 233 -20.11 -15.57 -8.79
CA ASN A 233 -19.51 -15.71 -10.11
C ASN A 233 -19.95 -14.59 -11.06
N VAL A 234 -21.23 -14.24 -11.04
CA VAL A 234 -21.77 -13.13 -11.83
C VAL A 234 -21.17 -11.80 -11.41
N VAL A 235 -21.03 -11.54 -10.10
CA VAL A 235 -20.41 -10.34 -9.56
C VAL A 235 -18.98 -10.20 -10.05
N PHE A 236 -18.16 -11.24 -9.97
CA PHE A 236 -16.78 -11.21 -10.47
C PHE A 236 -16.71 -10.92 -11.96
N GLN A 237 -17.59 -11.56 -12.77
CA GLN A 237 -17.61 -11.31 -14.20
C GLN A 237 -18.05 -9.87 -14.55
N LEU A 238 -18.99 -9.28 -13.79
CA LEU A 238 -19.38 -7.88 -13.96
C LEU A 238 -18.23 -6.92 -13.57
N GLN A 239 -17.47 -7.21 -12.51
CA GLN A 239 -16.30 -6.44 -12.11
C GLN A 239 -15.25 -6.38 -13.23
N ASP A 240 -15.00 -7.51 -13.93
CA ASP A 240 -14.05 -7.59 -15.04
C ASP A 240 -14.46 -6.71 -16.24
N LEU A 241 -15.74 -6.37 -16.35
CA LEU A 241 -16.24 -5.50 -17.42
C LEU A 241 -16.10 -4.01 -17.09
N LEU A 242 -15.78 -3.64 -15.86
CA LEU A 242 -15.56 -2.24 -15.49
C LEU A 242 -14.33 -1.65 -16.20
N PRO A 243 -14.39 -0.38 -16.65
CA PRO A 243 -13.22 0.32 -17.16
C PRO A 243 -12.11 0.40 -16.10
N ARG A 244 -10.85 0.21 -16.50
CA ARG A 244 -9.68 0.27 -15.58
C ARG A 244 -9.65 1.52 -14.70
N LYS A 245 -10.03 2.67 -15.25
CA LYS A 245 -10.11 3.95 -14.50
C LYS A 245 -11.13 3.93 -13.36
N VAL A 246 -12.20 3.15 -13.48
CA VAL A 246 -13.20 2.98 -12.42
C VAL A 246 -12.68 2.03 -11.34
N VAL A 247 -12.02 0.95 -11.76
CA VAL A 247 -11.37 0.00 -10.84
C VAL A 247 -10.28 0.70 -10.01
N GLU A 248 -9.41 1.51 -10.63
CA GLU A 248 -8.38 2.27 -9.92
C GLU A 248 -8.97 3.30 -8.93
N ARG A 249 -10.09 3.94 -9.27
CA ARG A 249 -10.82 4.82 -8.34
C ARG A 249 -11.45 4.05 -7.19
N ALA A 250 -12.07 2.92 -7.49
CA ALA A 250 -12.63 2.04 -6.47
C ALA A 250 -11.53 1.53 -5.54
N GLN A 251 -10.40 1.04 -6.06
CA GLN A 251 -9.28 0.58 -5.24
C GLN A 251 -8.66 1.69 -4.35
N ARG A 252 -8.64 2.94 -4.81
CA ARG A 252 -8.24 4.09 -3.98
C ARG A 252 -9.31 4.49 -2.96
N GLY A 253 -10.57 4.16 -3.20
CA GLY A 253 -11.71 4.44 -2.32
C GLY A 253 -12.05 3.30 -1.35
N TYR A 254 -11.56 2.08 -1.61
CA TYR A 254 -11.74 0.92 -0.71
C TYR A 254 -10.96 1.05 0.62
N GLY A 255 -10.10 2.06 0.75
CA GLY A 255 -9.52 2.47 2.04
C GLY A 255 -10.48 3.25 2.94
N SER A 256 -11.64 3.73 2.47
CA SER A 256 -12.49 4.56 3.32
C SER A 256 -13.99 4.59 2.99
N THR A 257 -14.53 3.79 2.06
CA THR A 257 -15.99 3.78 1.84
C THR A 257 -16.47 2.43 1.32
N LEU A 258 -16.70 1.49 2.22
CA LEU A 258 -17.88 0.63 2.12
C LEU A 258 -19.03 1.40 2.78
N VAL A 259 -19.54 2.41 2.10
CA VAL A 259 -20.81 2.99 2.44
C VAL A 259 -21.87 2.30 1.60
N CYS A 260 -22.82 1.70 2.30
CA CYS A 260 -24.08 1.20 1.78
C CYS A 260 -24.77 2.19 0.84
#